data_1d740e00993d24fd80a0468fc2f5ac27
#
_entry.id   1d740e00993d24fd80a0468fc2f5ac27
#
_cell.length_a   1.000
_cell.length_b   1.000
_cell.length_c   1.000
_cell.angle_alpha   90.00
_cell.angle_beta   90.00
_cell.angle_gamma   90.00
#
_symmetry.space_group_name_H-M   'P 1'
#
loop_
_entity.id
_entity.type
_entity.pdbx_description
1 polymer ?
#
loop_
_entity_poly.entity_id
_entity_poly.type
_entity_poly.pdbx_seq_one_letter_code
_entity_poly.pdbx_strand_id
1 'polypeptide(L)'
;RFLNVFKNVKYTDGTLTAIGYDKNGKEESRYTLETAGEPAKLRLTPIMNPTGWKADGADVALVDVEVLDSKGRRCPLANNLVKFTVNGPAEWRGGVGYGKNNCVLQDTLRVQCGITRVMLRSLTRAGTITLNAVAESLPSAKATMTTNAVTVENGMSSQFPADGLKGILERGETPSTPSFKQWRTEIAIAKAEAPTGNAALSFDTFENTAYESEG
;
A
#
# COMPACT_ATOMS: atom_id res chain seq x y z
N ARG A 1 -9.75 25.53 -1.27
CA ARG A 1 -9.27 24.85 -2.50
C ARG A 1 -8.25 23.81 -2.07
N PHE A 2 -8.51 22.55 -2.42
CA PHE A 2 -7.64 21.42 -2.05
C PHE A 2 -6.60 21.10 -3.12
N LEU A 3 -6.66 21.73 -4.27
CA LEU A 3 -5.79 21.45 -5.40
C LEU A 3 -5.27 22.72 -6.03
N ASN A 4 -3.95 22.81 -6.15
CA ASN A 4 -3.26 23.81 -6.95
C ASN A 4 -2.67 23.13 -8.19
N VAL A 5 -3.00 23.66 -9.37
CA VAL A 5 -2.56 23.10 -10.65
C VAL A 5 -1.62 24.08 -11.32
N PHE A 6 -0.40 23.64 -11.59
CA PHE A 6 0.59 24.37 -12.39
C PHE A 6 0.57 23.80 -13.81
N LYS A 7 0.15 24.61 -14.76
CA LYS A 7 0.03 24.19 -16.18
C LYS A 7 1.34 24.46 -16.93
N ASN A 8 1.58 23.67 -17.99
CA ASN A 8 2.70 23.86 -18.92
C ASN A 8 4.11 23.77 -18.27
N VAL A 9 4.24 23.03 -17.16
CA VAL A 9 5.54 22.78 -16.57
C VAL A 9 6.26 21.73 -17.39
N LYS A 10 7.40 22.12 -18.01
CA LYS A 10 8.24 21.18 -18.75
C LYS A 10 9.03 20.33 -17.77
N TYR A 11 9.02 19.00 -17.98
CA TYR A 11 9.84 18.10 -17.17
C TYR A 11 11.33 18.37 -17.42
N THR A 12 12.09 18.44 -16.34
CA THR A 12 13.56 18.45 -16.32
C THR A 12 14.02 17.62 -15.15
N ASP A 13 15.13 16.88 -15.33
CA ASP A 13 15.73 16.13 -14.23
C ASP A 13 16.17 17.09 -13.11
N GLY A 14 16.02 16.63 -11.87
CA GLY A 14 16.41 17.42 -10.70
C GLY A 14 15.43 17.31 -9.56
N THR A 15 15.21 18.44 -8.91
CA THR A 15 14.38 18.55 -7.70
C THR A 15 13.18 19.44 -7.95
N LEU A 16 12.00 18.92 -7.62
CA LEU A 16 10.76 19.68 -7.59
C LEU A 16 10.33 19.88 -6.13
N THR A 17 10.16 21.12 -5.70
CA THR A 17 9.74 21.46 -4.34
C THR A 17 8.45 22.25 -4.37
N ALA A 18 7.46 21.78 -3.62
CA ALA A 18 6.24 22.52 -3.30
C ALA A 18 6.37 23.13 -1.90
N ILE A 19 6.11 24.41 -1.76
CA ILE A 19 6.18 25.11 -0.49
C ILE A 19 4.83 25.78 -0.23
N GLY A 20 4.26 25.47 0.93
CA GLY A 20 3.07 26.15 1.45
C GLY A 20 3.46 27.27 2.41
N TYR A 21 2.82 28.42 2.25
CA TYR A 21 3.01 29.58 3.10
C TYR A 21 1.71 29.93 3.83
N ASP A 22 1.83 30.38 5.06
CA ASP A 22 0.72 30.96 5.81
C ASP A 22 0.34 32.34 5.27
N LYS A 23 -0.73 32.94 5.86
CA LYS A 23 -1.19 34.32 5.49
C LYS A 23 -0.18 35.41 5.71
N ASN A 24 0.88 35.17 6.50
CA ASN A 24 1.95 36.14 6.82
C ASN A 24 3.19 35.89 5.94
N GLY A 25 3.15 34.96 5.02
CA GLY A 25 4.27 34.61 4.15
C GLY A 25 5.33 33.73 4.81
N LYS A 26 5.04 33.13 5.98
CA LYS A 26 5.93 32.19 6.65
C LYS A 26 5.71 30.79 6.06
N GLU A 27 6.81 30.09 5.78
CA GLU A 27 6.76 28.69 5.35
C GLU A 27 6.12 27.83 6.43
N GLU A 28 5.06 27.07 6.05
CA GLU A 28 4.29 26.18 6.93
C GLU A 28 4.47 24.71 6.55
N SER A 29 4.68 24.44 5.27
CA SER A 29 4.88 23.09 4.77
C SER A 29 5.82 23.05 3.57
N ARG A 30 6.55 21.95 3.44
CA ARG A 30 7.45 21.69 2.31
C ARG A 30 7.36 20.23 1.89
N TYR A 31 7.25 20.01 0.59
CA TYR A 31 7.33 18.67 0.01
C TYR A 31 8.27 18.69 -1.19
N THR A 32 9.21 17.76 -1.21
CA THR A 32 10.25 17.71 -2.24
C THR A 32 10.26 16.34 -2.90
N LEU A 33 10.27 16.33 -4.23
CA LEU A 33 10.50 15.17 -5.08
C LEU A 33 11.80 15.36 -5.84
N GLU A 34 12.59 14.30 -5.91
CA GLU A 34 13.82 14.26 -6.71
C GLU A 34 13.70 13.21 -7.81
N THR A 35 14.24 13.52 -8.99
CA THR A 35 14.38 12.53 -10.06
C THR A 35 15.25 11.37 -9.57
N ALA A 36 14.77 10.15 -9.72
CA ALA A 36 15.56 8.95 -9.42
C ALA A 36 16.66 8.75 -10.43
N GLY A 37 17.79 8.22 -9.97
CA GLY A 37 18.87 7.75 -10.84
C GLY A 37 18.61 6.33 -11.36
N GLU A 38 19.67 5.72 -11.89
CA GLU A 38 19.62 4.35 -12.39
C GLU A 38 19.36 3.32 -11.27
N PRO A 39 18.66 2.21 -11.57
CA PRO A 39 18.47 1.11 -10.65
C PRO A 39 19.78 0.60 -10.06
N ALA A 40 19.88 0.53 -8.73
CA ALA A 40 21.11 0.14 -8.03
C ALA A 40 20.88 -0.98 -6.99
N LYS A 41 19.70 -1.12 -6.45
CA LYS A 41 19.41 -2.13 -5.41
C LYS A 41 17.93 -2.47 -5.30
N LEU A 42 17.65 -3.63 -4.70
CA LEU A 42 16.31 -4.01 -4.26
C LEU A 42 16.14 -3.66 -2.78
N ARG A 43 14.91 -3.28 -2.39
CA ARG A 43 14.47 -3.16 -1.01
C ARG A 43 13.24 -4.03 -0.80
N LEU A 44 13.25 -4.85 0.24
CA LEU A 44 12.13 -5.66 0.68
C LEU A 44 11.62 -5.09 2.00
N THR A 45 10.36 -4.68 2.04
CA THR A 45 9.72 -4.11 3.24
C THR A 45 8.56 -5.00 3.66
N PRO A 46 8.71 -5.82 4.70
CA PRO A 46 7.64 -6.64 5.24
C PRO A 46 6.52 -5.78 5.84
N ILE A 47 5.28 -6.18 5.58
CA ILE A 47 4.06 -5.60 6.13
C ILE A 47 3.29 -6.75 6.77
N MET A 48 3.23 -6.75 8.08
CA MET A 48 2.57 -7.78 8.87
C MET A 48 1.52 -7.15 9.77
N ASN A 49 0.66 -7.99 10.33
CA ASN A 49 -0.29 -7.55 11.32
C ASN A 49 0.43 -6.84 12.50
N PRO A 50 -0.06 -5.69 12.99
CA PRO A 50 0.53 -5.00 14.14
C PRO A 50 0.65 -5.87 15.41
N THR A 51 -0.19 -6.90 15.56
CA THR A 51 -0.11 -7.87 16.67
C THR A 51 0.88 -9.00 16.42
N GLY A 52 1.63 -8.94 15.32
CA GLY A 52 2.55 -9.97 14.88
C GLY A 52 1.95 -10.96 13.90
N TRP A 53 2.80 -11.65 13.17
CA TRP A 53 2.42 -12.66 12.20
C TRP A 53 2.22 -14.01 12.92
N LYS A 54 1.01 -14.55 12.87
CA LYS A 54 0.62 -15.76 13.61
C LYS A 54 0.85 -17.02 12.80
N ALA A 55 1.36 -18.06 13.45
CA ALA A 55 1.56 -19.37 12.85
C ALA A 55 0.27 -20.20 12.93
N ASP A 56 -0.80 -19.72 12.31
CA ASP A 56 -2.13 -20.36 12.32
C ASP A 56 -2.48 -21.08 11.00
N GLY A 57 -1.60 -21.01 10.01
CA GLY A 57 -1.83 -21.59 8.69
C GLY A 57 -2.70 -20.73 7.76
N ALA A 58 -3.14 -19.56 8.21
CA ALA A 58 -4.02 -18.68 7.46
C ALA A 58 -3.51 -17.23 7.39
N ASP A 59 -2.79 -16.75 8.41
CA ASP A 59 -2.31 -15.37 8.50
C ASP A 59 -1.28 -15.07 7.39
N VAL A 60 -1.35 -13.86 6.83
CA VAL A 60 -0.62 -13.45 5.64
C VAL A 60 0.31 -12.29 5.97
N ALA A 61 1.55 -12.39 5.52
CA ALA A 61 2.47 -11.29 5.42
C ALA A 61 2.57 -10.80 3.98
N LEU A 62 2.53 -9.49 3.79
CA LEU A 62 2.83 -8.84 2.53
C LEU A 62 4.28 -8.35 2.56
N VAL A 63 4.94 -8.31 1.41
CA VAL A 63 6.26 -7.69 1.29
C VAL A 63 6.27 -6.78 0.08
N ASP A 64 6.52 -5.49 0.30
CA ASP A 64 6.78 -4.55 -0.77
C ASP A 64 8.20 -4.75 -1.29
N VAL A 65 8.34 -4.85 -2.60
CA VAL A 65 9.60 -5.07 -3.30
C VAL A 65 9.84 -3.89 -4.21
N GLU A 66 10.83 -3.08 -3.91
CA GLU A 66 11.12 -1.85 -4.62
C GLU A 66 12.49 -1.90 -5.27
N VAL A 67 12.57 -1.32 -6.47
CA VAL A 67 13.84 -1.03 -7.16
C VAL A 67 14.24 0.39 -6.84
N LEU A 68 15.40 0.55 -6.22
CA LEU A 68 15.91 1.84 -5.75
C LEU A 68 17.21 2.20 -6.48
N ASP A 69 17.44 3.49 -6.61
CA ASP A 69 18.73 4.03 -7.02
C ASP A 69 19.77 4.00 -5.87
N SER A 70 20.96 4.48 -6.15
CA SER A 70 22.06 4.54 -5.17
C SER A 70 21.73 5.39 -3.96
N LYS A 71 20.88 6.44 -4.11
CA LYS A 71 20.42 7.32 -3.04
C LYS A 71 19.20 6.77 -2.28
N GLY A 72 18.66 5.62 -2.69
CA GLY A 72 17.50 4.98 -2.03
C GLY A 72 16.14 5.49 -2.51
N ARG A 73 16.09 6.22 -3.63
CA ARG A 73 14.84 6.67 -4.25
C ARG A 73 14.30 5.59 -5.17
N ARG A 74 13.00 5.39 -5.17
CA ARG A 74 12.37 4.42 -6.07
C ARG A 74 12.52 4.86 -7.52
N CYS A 75 12.92 3.93 -8.37
CA CYS A 75 13.10 4.13 -9.81
C CYS A 75 11.75 3.91 -10.53
N PRO A 76 10.98 4.94 -10.88
CA PRO A 76 9.63 4.79 -11.41
C PRO A 76 9.58 4.18 -12.82
N LEU A 77 10.69 4.17 -13.53
CA LEU A 77 10.80 3.55 -14.86
C LEU A 77 11.33 2.10 -14.79
N ALA A 78 11.72 1.62 -13.61
CA ALA A 78 12.23 0.28 -13.44
C ALA A 78 11.13 -0.77 -13.69
N ASN A 79 11.49 -1.80 -14.45
CA ASN A 79 10.61 -2.88 -14.88
C ASN A 79 11.31 -4.24 -14.80
N ASN A 80 12.19 -4.39 -13.81
CA ASN A 80 13.01 -5.58 -13.61
C ASN A 80 12.16 -6.81 -13.31
N LEU A 81 12.59 -7.95 -13.83
CA LEU A 81 12.07 -9.25 -13.44
C LEU A 81 12.78 -9.70 -12.17
N VAL A 82 12.03 -10.04 -11.14
CA VAL A 82 12.54 -10.42 -9.82
C VAL A 82 12.12 -11.85 -9.52
N LYS A 83 13.08 -12.71 -9.21
CA LYS A 83 12.86 -14.10 -8.77
C LYS A 83 12.91 -14.16 -7.25
N PHE A 84 11.98 -14.91 -6.66
CA PHE A 84 11.82 -15.06 -5.22
C PHE A 84 12.05 -16.49 -4.76
N THR A 85 12.61 -16.63 -3.56
CA THR A 85 12.71 -17.90 -2.85
C THR A 85 12.40 -17.68 -1.38
N VAL A 86 11.60 -18.59 -0.81
CA VAL A 86 11.19 -18.58 0.60
C VAL A 86 11.83 -19.76 1.31
N ASN A 87 12.42 -19.50 2.49
CA ASN A 87 12.92 -20.51 3.40
C ASN A 87 12.25 -20.30 4.77
N GLY A 88 11.86 -21.40 5.42
CA GLY A 88 11.18 -21.38 6.71
C GLY A 88 9.70 -21.75 6.65
N PRO A 89 8.97 -21.64 7.75
CA PRO A 89 7.60 -22.12 7.87
C PRO A 89 6.57 -21.15 7.27
N ALA A 90 6.69 -20.86 5.99
CA ALA A 90 5.70 -20.10 5.23
C ALA A 90 5.55 -20.67 3.82
N GLU A 91 4.39 -20.44 3.25
CA GLU A 91 4.04 -20.79 1.90
C GLU A 91 4.06 -19.55 1.00
N TRP A 92 4.67 -19.70 -0.16
CA TRP A 92 4.64 -18.68 -1.20
C TRP A 92 3.25 -18.59 -1.85
N ARG A 93 2.70 -17.39 -1.97
CA ARG A 93 1.38 -17.16 -2.57
C ARG A 93 1.43 -16.35 -3.87
N GLY A 94 2.63 -15.93 -4.31
CA GLY A 94 2.80 -15.10 -5.49
C GLY A 94 2.73 -13.62 -5.18
N GLY A 95 2.31 -12.84 -6.14
CA GLY A 95 2.23 -11.37 -6.02
C GLY A 95 0.89 -10.81 -6.44
N VAL A 96 0.76 -9.50 -6.31
CA VAL A 96 -0.41 -8.76 -6.80
C VAL A 96 -0.41 -8.83 -8.33
N GLY A 97 -1.52 -9.32 -8.88
CA GLY A 97 -1.72 -9.40 -10.33
C GLY A 97 -1.98 -8.02 -10.94
N TYR A 98 -1.59 -7.87 -12.18
CA TYR A 98 -1.88 -6.67 -12.97
C TYR A 98 -2.16 -7.02 -14.43
N GLY A 99 -3.14 -6.36 -15.00
CA GLY A 99 -3.56 -6.64 -16.37
C GLY A 99 -3.98 -8.10 -16.57
N LYS A 100 -3.49 -8.72 -17.63
CA LYS A 100 -3.78 -10.12 -17.98
C LYS A 100 -2.83 -11.13 -17.34
N ASN A 101 -1.85 -10.68 -16.55
CA ASN A 101 -0.84 -11.54 -15.96
C ASN A 101 -1.37 -12.22 -14.71
N ASN A 102 -1.30 -13.55 -14.68
CA ASN A 102 -1.56 -14.31 -13.47
C ASN A 102 -0.29 -14.35 -12.62
N CYS A 103 -0.33 -13.73 -11.44
CA CYS A 103 0.78 -13.69 -10.50
C CYS A 103 0.60 -14.65 -9.31
N VAL A 104 -0.48 -15.44 -9.30
CA VAL A 104 -0.74 -16.45 -8.25
C VAL A 104 0.30 -17.56 -8.35
N LEU A 105 0.99 -17.83 -7.25
CA LEU A 105 2.06 -18.83 -7.12
C LEU A 105 3.27 -18.65 -8.05
N GLN A 106 3.31 -17.61 -8.88
CA GLN A 106 4.49 -17.32 -9.70
C GLN A 106 5.64 -16.87 -8.80
N ASP A 107 6.79 -17.50 -8.93
CA ASP A 107 8.01 -17.17 -8.16
C ASP A 107 8.87 -16.07 -8.83
N THR A 108 8.51 -15.69 -10.03
CA THR A 108 9.23 -14.69 -10.81
C THR A 108 8.23 -13.65 -11.29
N LEU A 109 8.37 -12.43 -10.77
CA LEU A 109 7.42 -11.34 -10.97
C LEU A 109 8.13 -10.10 -11.48
N ARG A 110 7.45 -9.36 -12.35
CA ARG A 110 7.94 -8.07 -12.84
C ARG A 110 7.50 -6.95 -11.91
N VAL A 111 8.43 -6.06 -11.54
CA VAL A 111 8.05 -4.80 -10.90
C VAL A 111 7.39 -3.89 -11.94
N GLN A 112 6.46 -3.07 -11.51
CA GLN A 112 5.85 -2.00 -12.31
C GLN A 112 6.10 -0.66 -11.64
N CYS A 113 6.58 0.30 -12.41
CA CYS A 113 6.96 1.60 -11.85
C CYS A 113 7.90 1.46 -10.63
N GLY A 114 8.81 0.48 -10.71
CA GLY A 114 9.81 0.21 -9.68
C GLY A 114 9.29 -0.45 -8.41
N ILE A 115 8.07 -1.00 -8.39
CA ILE A 115 7.52 -1.68 -7.22
C ILE A 115 6.66 -2.89 -7.61
N THR A 116 6.64 -3.89 -6.75
CA THR A 116 5.63 -4.97 -6.73
C THR A 116 5.37 -5.37 -5.29
N ARG A 117 4.30 -6.11 -5.04
CA ARG A 117 3.94 -6.64 -3.73
C ARG A 117 3.75 -8.14 -3.82
N VAL A 118 4.36 -8.87 -2.90
CA VAL A 118 4.29 -10.32 -2.81
C VAL A 118 3.64 -10.74 -1.50
N MET A 119 3.14 -11.98 -1.47
CA MET A 119 2.37 -12.52 -0.36
C MET A 119 2.95 -13.86 0.12
N LEU A 120 3.03 -14.01 1.42
CA LEU A 120 3.44 -15.21 2.13
C LEU A 120 2.33 -15.59 3.11
N ARG A 121 1.95 -16.86 3.15
CA ARG A 121 1.01 -17.40 4.14
C ARG A 121 1.80 -18.18 5.20
N SER A 122 1.49 -17.98 6.47
CA SER A 122 2.10 -18.76 7.56
C SER A 122 1.71 -20.23 7.46
N LEU A 123 2.59 -21.09 7.95
CA LEU A 123 2.23 -22.47 8.33
C LEU A 123 1.81 -22.51 9.80
N THR A 124 1.34 -23.67 10.28
CA THR A 124 0.96 -23.87 11.70
C THR A 124 2.15 -24.04 12.65
N ARG A 125 3.37 -24.05 12.11
CA ARG A 125 4.61 -24.11 12.87
C ARG A 125 5.25 -22.73 12.89
N ALA A 126 5.46 -22.19 14.09
CA ALA A 126 6.18 -20.93 14.27
C ALA A 126 7.67 -21.06 13.93
N GLY A 127 8.27 -19.97 13.49
CA GLY A 127 9.69 -19.90 13.19
C GLY A 127 10.10 -18.69 12.39
N THR A 128 11.37 -18.69 12.01
CA THR A 128 11.97 -17.64 11.18
C THR A 128 11.77 -17.96 9.71
N ILE A 129 11.30 -16.98 8.96
CA ILE A 129 11.09 -17.03 7.52
C ILE A 129 12.05 -16.05 6.85
N THR A 130 12.70 -16.48 5.79
CA THR A 130 13.57 -15.66 4.97
C THR A 130 13.03 -15.62 3.54
N LEU A 131 12.72 -14.43 3.06
CA LEU A 131 12.42 -14.15 1.67
C LEU A 131 13.67 -13.60 0.99
N ASN A 132 14.13 -14.26 -0.07
CA ASN A 132 15.20 -13.77 -0.92
C ASN A 132 14.62 -13.29 -2.24
N ALA A 133 15.17 -12.21 -2.77
CA ALA A 133 14.83 -11.63 -4.07
C ALA A 133 16.09 -11.41 -4.90
N VAL A 134 16.07 -11.86 -6.15
CA VAL A 134 17.16 -11.71 -7.11
C VAL A 134 16.62 -11.11 -8.39
N ALA A 135 17.26 -10.07 -8.88
CA ALA A 135 17.00 -9.48 -10.19
C ALA A 135 18.30 -9.40 -10.98
N GLU A 136 18.19 -9.49 -12.30
CA GLU A 136 19.35 -9.31 -13.17
C GLU A 136 19.96 -7.93 -12.98
N SER A 137 21.28 -7.86 -12.94
CA SER A 137 22.07 -6.63 -12.80
C SER A 137 21.88 -5.85 -11.49
N LEU A 138 21.21 -6.43 -10.49
CA LEU A 138 21.06 -5.83 -9.16
C LEU A 138 21.58 -6.78 -8.07
N PRO A 139 22.15 -6.25 -6.98
CA PRO A 139 22.45 -7.05 -5.80
C PRO A 139 21.20 -7.77 -5.27
N SER A 140 21.35 -9.01 -4.85
CA SER A 140 20.27 -9.75 -4.19
C SER A 140 19.86 -9.07 -2.89
N ALA A 141 18.57 -9.14 -2.57
CA ALA A 141 18.03 -8.62 -1.32
C ALA A 141 17.34 -9.72 -0.51
N LYS A 142 17.30 -9.53 0.82
CA LYS A 142 16.74 -10.47 1.77
C LYS A 142 15.90 -9.74 2.80
N ALA A 143 14.73 -10.31 3.13
CA ALA A 143 13.93 -9.92 4.29
C ALA A 143 13.77 -11.13 5.23
N THR A 144 13.89 -10.87 6.54
CA THR A 144 13.69 -11.89 7.59
C THR A 144 12.51 -11.49 8.43
N MET A 145 11.61 -12.45 8.66
CA MET A 145 10.36 -12.29 9.41
C MET A 145 10.23 -13.46 10.39
N THR A 146 9.42 -13.30 11.42
CA THR A 146 9.13 -14.38 12.36
C THR A 146 7.62 -14.53 12.54
N THR A 147 7.16 -15.77 12.71
CA THR A 147 5.79 -16.06 13.11
C THR A 147 5.72 -16.39 14.57
N ASN A 148 4.65 -15.93 15.22
CA ASN A 148 4.34 -16.22 16.62
C ASN A 148 3.55 -17.53 16.71
N ALA A 149 3.92 -18.39 17.66
CA ALA A 149 3.19 -19.61 17.92
C ALA A 149 1.77 -19.30 18.43
N VAL A 150 0.79 -20.00 17.92
CA VAL A 150 -0.60 -19.96 18.38
C VAL A 150 -1.17 -21.38 18.44
N THR A 151 -2.14 -21.60 19.30
CA THR A 151 -2.84 -22.87 19.37
C THR A 151 -3.85 -22.96 18.20
N VAL A 152 -3.75 -24.02 17.41
CA VAL A 152 -4.67 -24.32 16.32
C VAL A 152 -5.31 -25.67 16.61
N GLU A 153 -6.63 -25.70 16.73
CA GLU A 153 -7.43 -26.91 16.94
C GLU A 153 -8.43 -27.07 15.80
N ASN A 154 -8.49 -28.25 15.23
CA ASN A 154 -9.36 -28.57 14.09
C ASN A 154 -9.25 -27.56 12.91
N GLY A 155 -8.04 -27.07 12.67
CA GLY A 155 -7.79 -26.09 11.60
C GLY A 155 -8.17 -24.64 11.94
N MET A 156 -8.58 -24.35 13.18
CA MET A 156 -8.95 -23.01 13.61
C MET A 156 -8.06 -22.50 14.74
N SER A 157 -7.67 -21.25 14.66
CA SER A 157 -7.01 -20.53 15.74
C SER A 157 -8.03 -19.85 16.65
N SER A 158 -7.79 -19.90 17.96
CA SER A 158 -8.55 -19.12 18.94
C SER A 158 -8.18 -17.65 18.95
N GLN A 159 -7.11 -17.28 18.28
CA GLN A 159 -6.61 -15.90 18.21
C GLN A 159 -6.86 -15.30 16.83
N PHE A 160 -7.61 -14.21 16.79
CA PHE A 160 -7.85 -13.48 15.55
C PHE A 160 -6.73 -12.45 15.28
N PRO A 161 -6.46 -12.08 14.01
CA PRO A 161 -5.46 -11.07 13.67
C PRO A 161 -5.69 -9.71 14.35
N ALA A 162 -6.94 -9.36 14.63
CA ALA A 162 -7.31 -8.11 15.27
C ALA A 162 -7.30 -8.14 16.81
N ASP A 163 -7.02 -9.31 17.43
CA ASP A 163 -7.01 -9.44 18.89
C ASP A 163 -5.97 -8.49 19.50
N GLY A 164 -6.40 -7.70 20.49
CA GLY A 164 -5.58 -6.70 21.16
C GLY A 164 -5.42 -5.38 20.41
N LEU A 165 -5.98 -5.24 19.21
CA LEU A 165 -6.04 -3.95 18.53
C LEU A 165 -7.27 -3.16 18.99
N LYS A 166 -7.05 -1.88 19.31
CA LYS A 166 -8.14 -0.96 19.59
C LYS A 166 -9.00 -0.74 18.34
N GLY A 167 -10.30 -0.76 18.49
CA GLY A 167 -11.22 -0.36 17.44
C GLY A 167 -10.99 1.09 16.99
N ILE A 168 -11.46 1.44 15.80
CA ILE A 168 -11.27 2.80 15.26
C ILE A 168 -11.85 3.88 16.18
N LEU A 169 -12.92 3.58 16.89
CA LEU A 169 -13.55 4.51 17.84
C LEU A 169 -12.71 4.73 19.10
N GLU A 170 -11.96 3.72 19.52
CA GLU A 170 -11.12 3.77 20.73
C GLU A 170 -9.75 4.38 20.45
N ARG A 171 -9.16 4.10 19.29
CA ARG A 171 -7.84 4.63 18.91
C ARG A 171 -7.87 6.06 18.39
N GLY A 172 -9.08 6.56 18.02
CA GLY A 172 -9.23 7.87 17.40
C GLY A 172 -8.79 7.92 15.93
N GLU A 173 -8.62 9.11 15.42
CA GLU A 173 -8.24 9.36 14.03
C GLU A 173 -6.81 8.90 13.73
N THR A 174 -6.61 8.35 12.53
CA THR A 174 -5.25 8.06 12.04
C THR A 174 -4.54 9.38 11.72
N PRO A 175 -3.31 9.62 12.20
CA PRO A 175 -2.63 10.90 12.04
C PRO A 175 -2.48 11.40 10.60
N SER A 176 -2.48 10.48 9.62
CA SER A 176 -2.39 10.79 8.20
C SER A 176 -3.75 11.03 7.52
N THR A 177 -4.84 10.86 8.25
CA THR A 177 -6.19 11.04 7.70
C THR A 177 -6.67 12.44 8.04
N PRO A 178 -7.18 13.23 7.07
CA PRO A 178 -7.83 14.51 7.36
C PRO A 178 -8.92 14.35 8.41
N SER A 179 -9.08 15.34 9.29
CA SER A 179 -10.07 15.29 10.37
C SER A 179 -11.46 14.96 9.81
N PHE A 180 -12.04 13.87 10.27
CA PHE A 180 -13.39 13.45 9.87
C PHE A 180 -14.47 14.49 10.23
N LYS A 181 -14.21 15.31 11.24
CA LYS A 181 -15.09 16.42 11.63
C LYS A 181 -15.16 17.49 10.55
N GLN A 182 -14.02 17.88 9.99
CA GLN A 182 -13.95 18.89 8.94
C GLN A 182 -14.71 18.44 7.70
N TRP A 183 -14.50 17.21 7.27
CA TRP A 183 -15.20 16.64 6.10
C TRP A 183 -16.72 16.54 6.29
N ARG A 184 -17.19 16.10 7.47
CA ARG A 184 -18.63 16.06 7.79
C ARG A 184 -19.25 17.45 7.86
N THR A 185 -18.51 18.44 8.36
CA THR A 185 -18.98 19.82 8.43
C THR A 185 -19.12 20.40 7.03
N GLU A 186 -18.17 20.17 6.16
CA GLU A 186 -18.22 20.61 4.74
C GLU A 186 -19.38 19.96 3.98
N ILE A 187 -19.61 18.67 4.15
CA ILE A 187 -20.76 17.98 3.55
C ILE A 187 -22.09 18.51 4.13
N ALA A 188 -22.17 18.78 5.42
CA ALA A 188 -23.36 19.34 6.05
C ALA A 188 -23.67 20.74 5.52
N ILE A 189 -22.65 21.59 5.33
CA ILE A 189 -22.77 22.92 4.74
C ILE A 189 -23.21 22.79 3.26
N ALA A 190 -22.57 21.94 2.47
CA ALA A 190 -22.92 21.74 1.08
C ALA A 190 -24.38 21.22 0.91
N LYS A 191 -24.85 20.36 1.81
CA LYS A 191 -26.26 19.90 1.82
C LYS A 191 -27.22 20.98 2.26
N ALA A 192 -26.83 21.87 3.16
CA ALA A 192 -27.67 22.99 3.62
C ALA A 192 -27.80 24.09 2.55
N GLU A 193 -26.80 24.23 1.68
CA GLU A 193 -26.78 25.18 0.57
C GLU A 193 -27.39 24.62 -0.74
N ALA A 194 -27.71 23.32 -0.75
CA ALA A 194 -28.34 22.71 -1.92
C ALA A 194 -29.75 23.29 -2.12
N PRO A 195 -30.12 23.75 -3.32
CA PRO A 195 -31.45 24.30 -3.58
C PRO A 195 -32.51 23.25 -3.30
N THR A 196 -33.54 23.64 -2.51
CA THR A 196 -34.73 22.84 -2.25
C THR A 196 -35.52 22.68 -3.56
N GLY A 197 -35.33 21.59 -4.24
CA GLY A 197 -35.99 21.27 -5.49
C GLY A 197 -35.53 19.89 -5.96
N ASN A 198 -35.93 19.48 -7.16
CA ASN A 198 -35.65 18.16 -7.74
C ASN A 198 -34.17 17.70 -7.79
N ALA A 199 -33.24 18.46 -7.22
CA ALA A 199 -31.83 18.06 -7.06
C ALA A 199 -31.62 16.87 -6.10
N ALA A 200 -32.61 16.55 -5.27
CA ALA A 200 -32.55 15.33 -4.43
C ALA A 200 -32.73 14.03 -5.24
N LEU A 201 -33.19 14.13 -6.47
CA LEU A 201 -33.45 12.97 -7.35
C LEU A 201 -32.19 12.48 -8.10
N SER A 202 -31.11 13.24 -8.11
CA SER A 202 -29.91 12.86 -8.87
C SER A 202 -29.03 11.84 -8.16
N PHE A 203 -29.15 11.64 -6.84
CA PHE A 203 -28.33 10.66 -6.11
C PHE A 203 -28.90 9.24 -6.21
N ASP A 204 -30.22 9.07 -6.19
CA ASP A 204 -30.85 7.75 -6.31
C ASP A 204 -30.80 7.20 -7.74
N THR A 205 -30.79 8.09 -8.74
CA THR A 205 -30.63 7.68 -10.15
C THR A 205 -29.23 7.24 -10.50
N PHE A 206 -28.22 7.65 -9.77
CA PHE A 206 -26.83 7.25 -10.05
C PHE A 206 -26.50 5.83 -9.58
N GLU A 207 -27.14 5.34 -8.52
CA GLU A 207 -26.99 3.96 -8.08
C GLU A 207 -27.76 2.96 -8.94
N ASN A 208 -28.92 3.36 -9.48
CA ASN A 208 -29.75 2.47 -10.30
C ASN A 208 -29.29 2.33 -11.75
N THR A 209 -28.62 3.31 -12.33
CA THR A 209 -28.14 3.22 -13.73
C THR A 209 -26.86 2.40 -13.90
N ALA A 210 -26.12 2.13 -12.82
CA ALA A 210 -24.92 1.30 -12.87
C ALA A 210 -25.22 -0.22 -12.90
N TYR A 211 -26.43 -0.64 -12.53
CA TYR A 211 -26.82 -2.04 -12.45
C TYR A 211 -27.68 -2.56 -13.61
N GLU A 212 -28.19 -1.69 -14.47
CA GLU A 212 -29.08 -2.08 -15.59
C GLU A 212 -28.38 -2.24 -16.94
N SER A 213 -27.06 -2.11 -17.02
CA SER A 213 -26.32 -2.24 -18.29
C SER A 213 -25.69 -3.60 -18.56
N GLU A 214 -25.94 -4.62 -17.72
CA GLU A 214 -25.48 -6.00 -17.95
C GLU A 214 -26.64 -6.99 -17.82
N GLY A 215 -27.57 -6.91 -18.75
CA GLY A 215 -28.61 -7.90 -19.00
C GLY A 215 -28.54 -8.39 -20.45
#